data_edd9d68abccf70cd95074b7d8558568d
#
_entry.id   edd9d68abccf70cd95074b7d8558568d
#
_cell.length_a   1.000
_cell.length_b   1.000
_cell.length_c   1.000
_cell.angle_alpha   90.00
_cell.angle_beta   90.00
_cell.angle_gamma   90.00
#
_symmetry.space_group_name_H-M   'P 1'
#
loop_
_entity.id
_entity.type
_entity.pdbx_description
1 polymer ?
#
loop_
_entity_poly.entity_id
_entity_poly.type
_entity_poly.pdbx_seq_one_letter_code
_entity_poly.pdbx_strand_id
1 'polypeptide(L)'
;MDGKEIDIDMDKIYCIGKFEFHSEAEYREALDDIEKIKYITKKMDINEPGVAQRLYTLIREGKIVFRSVIGDDYLLYLSDMVVEDYRAISRDSLAKKLINRLRSVSPRQVVGVVCMAGAVICFLIFLGSEYQDRQKTKEIERIKSEQEISAASDWLSAKLIGVMGEEESSEEPAVVAQTETVENEVYAAEPIQEIGPEILPEYQALYEKNSDIAGWLKIEGTNIDYPVMQPVAQSSDFYLNHDFDGKEDINGSLFLDSRNVLSEPNDNMIIYGHNMKSGMMFGELKQYLEPQYWREHKKVTFNTIYEKGEYEIVAVCLSKVAEGNAGEFKYYDFIDAGNKKAFRRFVKNIKKLNIMDEEIDLSYGDKLLTLSTCNSYTEDGRLFLVAKKCEK
;
A
#
# COMPACT_ATOMS: atom_id res chain seq x y z
N MET A 1 12.27 -7.68 54.41
CA MET A 1 12.59 -8.17 53.05
C MET A 1 12.08 -7.12 52.08
N ASP A 2 13.01 -6.22 51.73
CA ASP A 2 12.68 -5.01 50.95
C ASP A 2 12.57 -5.36 49.50
N GLY A 3 11.36 -5.23 48.96
CA GLY A 3 11.11 -5.24 47.54
C GLY A 3 11.61 -3.91 46.96
N LYS A 4 12.76 -3.91 46.29
CA LYS A 4 13.15 -2.81 45.39
C LYS A 4 12.27 -2.87 44.16
N GLU A 5 11.34 -1.94 44.07
CA GLU A 5 10.72 -1.51 42.79
C GLU A 5 11.85 -1.05 41.86
N ILE A 6 11.95 -1.68 40.70
CA ILE A 6 12.82 -1.24 39.63
C ILE A 6 12.02 -0.13 38.92
N ASP A 7 12.36 1.10 39.23
CA ASP A 7 11.86 2.29 38.53
C ASP A 7 12.46 2.25 37.13
N ILE A 8 11.66 1.84 36.14
CA ILE A 8 12.03 1.89 34.72
C ILE A 8 11.74 3.32 34.27
N ASP A 9 12.80 4.15 34.25
CA ASP A 9 12.77 5.49 33.67
C ASP A 9 12.50 5.38 32.17
N MET A 10 11.21 5.44 31.77
CA MET A 10 10.72 5.22 30.40
C MET A 10 10.80 6.46 29.50
N ASP A 11 11.40 7.59 29.94
CA ASP A 11 11.38 8.86 29.22
C ASP A 11 12.74 9.37 28.72
N LYS A 12 13.78 8.53 28.73
CA LYS A 12 15.10 8.98 28.27
C LYS A 12 15.33 8.68 26.79
N ILE A 13 15.08 9.66 25.93
CA ILE A 13 15.38 9.60 24.50
C ILE A 13 16.84 10.00 24.29
N TYR A 14 17.61 9.16 23.60
CA TYR A 14 18.97 9.42 23.20
C TYR A 14 19.00 9.81 21.72
N CYS A 15 19.72 10.89 21.35
CA CYS A 15 19.75 11.37 19.96
C CYS A 15 21.16 11.37 19.39
N ILE A 16 21.32 10.94 18.13
CA ILE A 16 22.54 11.10 17.33
C ILE A 16 22.14 11.68 15.97
N GLY A 17 22.37 12.97 15.76
CA GLY A 17 21.97 13.65 14.52
C GLY A 17 20.46 13.60 14.30
N LYS A 18 20.03 12.93 13.23
CA LYS A 18 18.61 12.74 12.88
C LYS A 18 17.95 11.51 13.54
N PHE A 19 18.73 10.69 14.23
CA PHE A 19 18.26 9.41 14.78
C PHE A 19 17.96 9.54 16.28
N GLU A 20 16.83 8.96 16.69
CA GLU A 20 16.36 8.88 18.07
C GLU A 20 16.37 7.42 18.51
N PHE A 21 16.80 7.17 19.76
CA PHE A 21 16.91 5.83 20.36
C PHE A 21 16.14 5.81 21.68
N HIS A 22 15.35 4.78 21.87
CA HIS A 22 14.47 4.64 23.04
C HIS A 22 15.10 3.79 24.16
N SER A 23 16.32 3.28 23.95
CA SER A 23 17.07 2.55 24.98
C SER A 23 18.55 2.91 24.97
N GLU A 24 19.19 2.82 26.13
CA GLU A 24 20.64 3.01 26.24
C GLU A 24 21.42 1.93 25.46
N ALA A 25 20.85 0.74 25.35
CA ALA A 25 21.44 -0.36 24.57
C ALA A 25 21.51 -0.03 23.09
N GLU A 26 20.41 0.41 22.48
CA GLU A 26 20.36 0.83 21.08
C GLU A 26 21.29 2.02 20.81
N TYR A 27 21.34 2.98 21.73
CA TYR A 27 22.25 4.13 21.63
C TYR A 27 23.72 3.70 21.64
N ARG A 28 24.10 2.73 22.48
CA ARG A 28 25.47 2.18 22.52
C ARG A 28 25.82 1.40 21.26
N GLU A 29 24.89 0.62 20.72
CA GLU A 29 25.07 -0.06 19.43
C GLU A 29 25.27 0.95 18.29
N ALA A 30 24.52 2.06 18.29
CA ALA A 30 24.68 3.13 17.32
C ALA A 30 26.05 3.83 17.44
N LEU A 31 26.57 4.05 18.62
CA LEU A 31 27.92 4.59 18.83
C LEU A 31 29.02 3.64 18.33
N ASP A 32 28.88 2.34 18.57
CA ASP A 32 29.81 1.31 18.09
C ASP A 32 29.83 1.27 16.55
N ASP A 33 28.65 1.35 15.93
CA ASP A 33 28.54 1.41 14.47
C ASP A 33 29.15 2.69 13.88
N ILE A 34 29.00 3.84 14.54
CA ILE A 34 29.67 5.09 14.15
C ILE A 34 31.21 4.96 14.23
N GLU A 35 31.72 4.31 15.25
CA GLU A 35 33.18 4.07 15.36
C GLU A 35 33.68 3.17 14.23
N LYS A 36 32.95 2.12 13.89
CA LYS A 36 33.24 1.24 12.75
C LYS A 36 33.24 2.03 11.44
N ILE A 37 32.21 2.84 11.20
CA ILE A 37 32.08 3.68 9.99
C ILE A 37 33.27 4.66 9.90
N LYS A 38 33.60 5.35 11.01
CA LYS A 38 34.75 6.26 11.06
C LYS A 38 36.07 5.54 10.79
N TYR A 39 36.25 4.33 11.34
CA TYR A 39 37.44 3.53 11.08
C TYR A 39 37.55 3.15 9.59
N ILE A 40 36.42 2.69 8.99
CA ILE A 40 36.38 2.31 7.58
C ILE A 40 36.71 3.51 6.68
N THR A 41 36.05 4.65 6.89
CA THR A 41 36.23 5.87 6.08
C THR A 41 37.62 6.50 6.24
N LYS A 42 38.28 6.28 7.39
CA LYS A 42 39.66 6.71 7.61
C LYS A 42 40.67 5.83 6.87
N LYS A 43 40.37 4.55 6.68
CA LYS A 43 41.29 3.55 6.10
C LYS A 43 41.10 3.36 4.60
N MET A 44 39.93 3.62 4.08
CA MET A 44 39.54 3.40 2.70
C MET A 44 38.88 4.66 2.13
N ASP A 45 39.31 5.11 0.95
CA ASP A 45 38.59 6.15 0.24
C ASP A 45 37.39 5.50 -0.47
N ILE A 46 36.20 5.78 0.03
CA ILE A 46 34.95 5.23 -0.47
C ILE A 46 34.66 5.73 -1.90
N ASN A 47 35.23 6.87 -2.29
CA ASN A 47 35.08 7.45 -3.63
C ASN A 47 36.00 6.78 -4.68
N GLU A 48 36.92 5.93 -4.25
CA GLU A 48 37.71 5.13 -5.19
C GLU A 48 36.84 4.07 -5.87
N PRO A 49 36.89 3.95 -7.22
CA PRO A 49 36.07 2.97 -7.95
C PRO A 49 36.21 1.56 -7.42
N GLY A 50 35.08 0.93 -7.08
CA GLY A 50 34.99 -0.45 -6.60
C GLY A 50 35.28 -0.64 -5.10
N VAL A 51 35.66 0.39 -4.33
CA VAL A 51 35.82 0.31 -2.88
C VAL A 51 34.45 0.20 -2.22
N ALA A 52 33.49 1.04 -2.62
CA ALA A 52 32.12 0.98 -2.15
C ALA A 52 31.48 -0.41 -2.40
N GLN A 53 31.69 -0.99 -3.59
CA GLN A 53 31.19 -2.32 -3.94
C GLN A 53 31.78 -3.43 -3.05
N ARG A 54 33.08 -3.38 -2.76
CA ARG A 54 33.74 -4.34 -1.87
C ARG A 54 33.20 -4.24 -0.43
N LEU A 55 33.05 -3.03 0.08
CA LEU A 55 32.49 -2.77 1.41
C LEU A 55 31.04 -3.27 1.50
N TYR A 56 30.22 -2.91 0.52
CA TYR A 56 28.83 -3.39 0.43
C TYR A 56 28.75 -4.92 0.45
N THR A 57 29.61 -5.59 -0.32
CA THR A 57 29.66 -7.06 -0.35
C THR A 57 30.08 -7.64 1.01
N LEU A 58 31.11 -7.07 1.66
CA LEU A 58 31.57 -7.53 2.98
C LEU A 58 30.49 -7.39 4.08
N ILE A 59 29.69 -6.34 4.00
CA ILE A 59 28.58 -6.13 4.94
C ILE A 59 27.46 -7.15 4.65
N ARG A 60 27.08 -7.33 3.39
CA ARG A 60 26.07 -8.30 2.97
C ARG A 60 26.46 -9.76 3.30
N GLU A 61 27.74 -10.11 3.23
CA GLU A 61 28.26 -11.41 3.62
C GLU A 61 28.39 -11.59 5.13
N GLY A 62 28.03 -10.59 5.94
CA GLY A 62 28.12 -10.64 7.39
C GLY A 62 29.55 -10.59 7.94
N LYS A 63 30.55 -10.25 7.12
CA LYS A 63 31.95 -10.06 7.57
C LYS A 63 32.15 -8.76 8.32
N ILE A 64 31.33 -7.76 8.03
CA ILE A 64 31.20 -6.51 8.80
C ILE A 64 29.73 -6.44 9.23
N VAL A 65 29.49 -6.38 10.53
CA VAL A 65 28.14 -6.38 11.09
C VAL A 65 27.87 -5.03 11.73
N PHE A 66 26.83 -4.37 11.27
CA PHE A 66 26.18 -3.24 11.93
C PHE A 66 24.93 -3.74 12.67
N ARG A 67 24.55 -3.05 13.76
CA ARG A 67 23.46 -3.48 14.65
C ARG A 67 22.44 -2.38 14.90
N SER A 68 22.66 -1.19 14.33
CA SER A 68 21.81 -0.03 14.53
C SER A 68 21.29 0.55 13.23
N VAL A 69 20.28 1.37 13.32
CA VAL A 69 19.70 2.13 12.18
C VAL A 69 20.74 2.99 11.46
N ILE A 70 21.81 3.42 12.15
CA ILE A 70 22.92 4.17 11.54
C ILE A 70 23.73 3.28 10.60
N GLY A 71 23.90 2.02 10.96
CA GLY A 71 24.56 1.02 10.11
C GLY A 71 23.74 0.73 8.85
N ASP A 72 22.42 0.65 8.98
CA ASP A 72 21.50 0.46 7.84
C ASP A 72 21.51 1.67 6.89
N ASP A 73 21.50 2.90 7.42
CA ASP A 73 21.63 4.14 6.65
C ASP A 73 22.95 4.20 5.87
N TYR A 74 24.04 3.71 6.50
CA TYR A 74 25.33 3.61 5.84
C TYR A 74 25.36 2.54 4.72
N LEU A 75 24.68 1.43 4.91
CA LEU A 75 24.54 0.39 3.87
C LEU A 75 23.75 0.90 2.67
N LEU A 76 22.69 1.67 2.89
CA LEU A 76 21.93 2.35 1.85
C LEU A 76 22.84 3.33 1.07
N TYR A 77 23.59 4.16 1.77
CA TYR A 77 24.54 5.08 1.15
C TYR A 77 25.56 4.36 0.26
N LEU A 78 26.13 3.24 0.73
CA LEU A 78 27.05 2.43 -0.09
C LEU A 78 26.35 1.82 -1.31
N SER A 79 25.09 1.41 -1.21
CA SER A 79 24.32 0.86 -2.32
C SER A 79 24.13 1.87 -3.44
N ASP A 80 23.84 3.12 -3.11
CA ASP A 80 23.70 4.21 -4.07
C ASP A 80 24.99 4.51 -4.80
N MET A 81 26.13 4.53 -4.06
CA MET A 81 27.45 4.70 -4.66
C MET A 81 27.81 3.55 -5.62
N VAL A 82 27.47 2.30 -5.28
CA VAL A 82 27.69 1.15 -6.16
C VAL A 82 26.89 1.27 -7.45
N VAL A 83 25.66 1.75 -7.39
CA VAL A 83 24.81 1.98 -8.57
C VAL A 83 25.40 3.10 -9.45
N GLU A 84 25.91 4.18 -8.87
CA GLU A 84 26.54 5.26 -9.60
C GLU A 84 27.86 4.84 -10.25
N ASP A 85 28.72 4.07 -9.56
CA ASP A 85 29.92 3.49 -10.11
C ASP A 85 29.63 2.56 -11.29
N TYR A 86 28.63 1.72 -11.19
CA TYR A 86 28.19 0.84 -12.29
C TYR A 86 27.71 1.63 -13.51
N ARG A 87 27.00 2.74 -13.29
CA ARG A 87 26.55 3.64 -14.37
C ARG A 87 27.74 4.36 -15.02
N ALA A 88 28.73 4.77 -14.25
CA ALA A 88 29.93 5.45 -14.75
C ALA A 88 30.83 4.49 -15.54
N ILE A 89 31.11 3.29 -15.05
CA ILE A 89 31.93 2.26 -15.70
C ILE A 89 31.26 1.76 -16.98
N SER A 90 29.96 1.56 -16.98
CA SER A 90 29.19 1.12 -18.16
C SER A 90 29.22 2.17 -19.28
N ARG A 91 29.11 3.47 -18.93
CA ARG A 91 29.22 4.56 -19.92
C ARG A 91 30.61 4.66 -20.57
N ASP A 92 31.69 4.51 -19.79
CA ASP A 92 33.07 4.81 -20.28
C ASP A 92 33.65 3.64 -21.09
N SER A 93 33.39 2.39 -20.71
CA SER A 93 34.00 1.24 -21.42
C SER A 93 33.28 0.88 -22.73
N LEU A 94 31.96 0.97 -22.77
CA LEU A 94 31.16 0.73 -23.98
C LEU A 94 31.32 1.89 -24.98
N ALA A 95 31.28 3.14 -24.50
CA ALA A 95 31.46 4.31 -25.33
C ALA A 95 32.85 4.34 -26.02
N LYS A 96 33.93 4.06 -25.30
CA LYS A 96 35.31 4.02 -25.87
C LYS A 96 35.48 2.89 -26.89
N LYS A 97 34.93 1.70 -26.64
CA LYS A 97 34.96 0.59 -27.61
C LYS A 97 34.10 0.87 -28.86
N LEU A 98 32.92 1.50 -28.67
CA LEU A 98 32.07 1.90 -29.79
C LEU A 98 32.70 3.01 -30.63
N ILE A 99 33.25 4.05 -29.99
CA ILE A 99 33.86 5.19 -30.67
C ILE A 99 35.07 4.74 -31.50
N ASN A 100 35.90 3.80 -31.03
CA ASN A 100 37.04 3.28 -31.79
C ASN A 100 36.60 2.40 -32.99
N ARG A 101 35.49 1.69 -32.93
CA ARG A 101 34.89 0.96 -34.08
C ARG A 101 34.17 1.91 -35.05
N LEU A 102 33.60 3.01 -34.57
CA LEU A 102 32.87 3.97 -35.38
C LEU A 102 33.75 4.93 -36.19
N ARG A 103 35.05 5.07 -35.85
CA ARG A 103 36.00 5.92 -36.61
C ARG A 103 36.25 5.42 -38.06
N SER A 104 35.91 4.17 -38.39
CA SER A 104 36.05 3.59 -39.73
C SER A 104 34.76 3.61 -40.56
N VAL A 105 33.63 4.10 -40.03
CA VAL A 105 32.30 4.06 -40.66
C VAL A 105 31.88 5.46 -41.03
N SER A 106 31.23 5.64 -42.20
CA SER A 106 30.78 6.97 -42.62
C SER A 106 29.75 7.54 -41.65
N PRO A 107 29.71 8.87 -41.39
CA PRO A 107 28.81 9.50 -40.42
C PRO A 107 27.30 9.14 -40.65
N ARG A 108 26.90 8.95 -41.90
CA ARG A 108 25.51 8.55 -42.25
C ARG A 108 25.18 7.13 -41.83
N GLN A 109 26.13 6.21 -41.93
CA GLN A 109 25.94 4.81 -41.49
C GLN A 109 25.90 4.71 -39.95
N VAL A 110 26.70 5.54 -39.26
CA VAL A 110 26.69 5.63 -37.78
C VAL A 110 25.33 6.10 -37.27
N VAL A 111 24.76 7.16 -37.86
CA VAL A 111 23.42 7.67 -37.50
C VAL A 111 22.38 6.59 -37.73
N GLY A 112 22.43 5.87 -38.86
CA GLY A 112 21.49 4.78 -39.16
C GLY A 112 21.54 3.64 -38.14
N VAL A 113 22.77 3.22 -37.72
CA VAL A 113 22.94 2.16 -36.71
C VAL A 113 22.48 2.62 -35.32
N VAL A 114 22.75 3.87 -34.94
CA VAL A 114 22.27 4.43 -33.65
C VAL A 114 20.75 4.53 -33.62
N CYS A 115 20.13 5.01 -34.71
CA CYS A 115 18.67 5.05 -34.82
C CYS A 115 18.03 3.66 -34.78
N MET A 116 18.60 2.68 -35.46
CA MET A 116 18.11 1.30 -35.40
C MET A 116 18.27 0.67 -34.01
N ALA A 117 19.41 0.87 -33.37
CA ALA A 117 19.63 0.39 -31.99
C ALA A 117 18.65 1.04 -31.02
N GLY A 118 18.41 2.34 -31.15
CA GLY A 118 17.41 3.07 -30.36
C GLY A 118 15.98 2.52 -30.59
N ALA A 119 15.62 2.27 -31.85
CA ALA A 119 14.31 1.69 -32.18
C ALA A 119 14.14 0.28 -31.59
N VAL A 120 15.16 -0.58 -31.66
CA VAL A 120 15.14 -1.92 -31.05
C VAL A 120 15.01 -1.84 -29.54
N ILE A 121 15.74 -0.94 -28.87
CA ILE A 121 15.63 -0.75 -27.42
C ILE A 121 14.22 -0.27 -27.05
N CYS A 122 13.69 0.72 -27.75
CA CYS A 122 12.31 1.18 -27.51
C CYS A 122 11.30 0.07 -27.73
N PHE A 123 11.48 -0.76 -28.75
CA PHE A 123 10.61 -1.90 -29.05
C PHE A 123 10.68 -2.98 -27.95
N LEU A 124 11.87 -3.29 -27.44
CA LEU A 124 12.04 -4.25 -26.33
C LEU A 124 11.44 -3.74 -25.03
N ILE A 125 11.58 -2.43 -24.74
CA ILE A 125 10.92 -1.79 -23.59
C ILE A 125 9.40 -1.87 -23.73
N PHE A 126 8.88 -1.58 -24.92
CA PHE A 126 7.44 -1.70 -25.23
C PHE A 126 6.94 -3.13 -25.04
N LEU A 127 7.64 -4.13 -25.59
CA LEU A 127 7.26 -5.54 -25.41
C LEU A 127 7.32 -5.97 -23.95
N GLY A 128 8.32 -5.49 -23.20
CA GLY A 128 8.44 -5.76 -21.76
C GLY A 128 7.27 -5.20 -20.95
N SER A 129 6.87 -3.95 -21.26
CA SER A 129 5.71 -3.31 -20.64
C SER A 129 4.41 -4.08 -20.96
N GLU A 130 4.18 -4.39 -22.25
CA GLU A 130 3.02 -5.18 -22.67
C GLU A 130 2.95 -6.57 -22.01
N TYR A 131 4.11 -7.22 -21.83
CA TYR A 131 4.17 -8.51 -21.17
C TYR A 131 3.78 -8.40 -19.69
N GLN A 132 4.29 -7.38 -18.97
CA GLN A 132 3.94 -7.14 -17.56
C GLN A 132 2.46 -6.83 -17.39
N ASP A 133 1.89 -5.96 -18.22
CA ASP A 133 0.47 -5.61 -18.18
C ASP A 133 -0.42 -6.85 -18.42
N ARG A 134 -0.03 -7.74 -19.36
CA ARG A 134 -0.75 -9.01 -19.58
C ARG A 134 -0.65 -9.97 -18.41
N GLN A 135 0.49 -10.03 -17.72
CA GLN A 135 0.62 -10.87 -16.52
C GLN A 135 -0.26 -10.33 -15.39
N LYS A 136 -0.26 -9.01 -15.19
CA LYS A 136 -1.12 -8.37 -14.19
C LYS A 136 -2.60 -8.59 -14.46
N THR A 137 -3.03 -8.46 -15.71
CA THR A 137 -4.42 -8.74 -16.10
C THR A 137 -4.81 -10.17 -15.76
N LYS A 138 -3.96 -11.16 -16.06
CA LYS A 138 -4.23 -12.57 -15.73
C LYS A 138 -4.28 -12.82 -14.22
N GLU A 139 -3.43 -12.14 -13.45
CA GLU A 139 -3.46 -12.22 -11.99
C GLU A 139 -4.80 -11.71 -11.45
N ILE A 140 -5.24 -10.54 -11.90
CA ILE A 140 -6.52 -9.95 -11.47
C ILE A 140 -7.70 -10.84 -11.89
N GLU A 141 -7.69 -11.39 -13.13
CA GLU A 141 -8.72 -12.34 -13.56
C GLU A 141 -8.77 -13.60 -12.70
N ARG A 142 -7.59 -14.12 -12.30
CA ARG A 142 -7.50 -15.27 -11.38
C ARG A 142 -8.13 -14.94 -10.02
N ILE A 143 -7.72 -13.83 -9.40
CA ILE A 143 -8.23 -13.41 -8.08
C ILE A 143 -9.75 -13.19 -8.15
N LYS A 144 -10.23 -12.58 -9.22
CA LYS A 144 -11.67 -12.35 -9.44
C LYS A 144 -12.45 -13.65 -9.58
N SER A 145 -11.96 -14.61 -10.36
CA SER A 145 -12.60 -15.91 -10.50
C SER A 145 -12.66 -16.67 -9.17
N GLU A 146 -11.66 -16.54 -8.32
CA GLU A 146 -11.64 -17.14 -6.99
C GLU A 146 -12.68 -16.49 -6.06
N GLN A 147 -12.85 -15.17 -6.12
CA GLN A 147 -13.92 -14.46 -5.39
C GLN A 147 -15.31 -14.91 -5.84
N GLU A 148 -15.55 -15.02 -7.16
CA GLU A 148 -16.83 -15.47 -7.72
C GLU A 148 -17.14 -16.92 -7.33
N ILE A 149 -16.14 -17.82 -7.33
CA ILE A 149 -16.30 -19.22 -6.89
C ILE A 149 -16.63 -19.29 -5.40
N SER A 150 -15.96 -18.51 -4.56
CA SER A 150 -16.25 -18.45 -3.12
C SER A 150 -17.69 -18.00 -2.88
N ALA A 151 -18.12 -16.90 -3.48
CA ALA A 151 -19.48 -16.40 -3.37
C ALA A 151 -20.55 -17.42 -3.85
N ALA A 152 -20.26 -18.15 -4.94
CA ALA A 152 -21.18 -19.17 -5.46
C ALA A 152 -21.27 -20.39 -4.54
N SER A 153 -20.16 -20.83 -3.97
CA SER A 153 -20.07 -21.94 -3.02
C SER A 153 -20.90 -21.66 -1.77
N ASP A 154 -20.80 -20.45 -1.22
CA ASP A 154 -21.52 -20.05 -0.03
C ASP A 154 -23.02 -19.90 -0.26
N TRP A 155 -23.42 -19.35 -1.44
CA TRP A 155 -24.83 -19.31 -1.84
C TRP A 155 -25.43 -20.73 -1.95
N LEU A 156 -24.67 -21.69 -2.49
CA LEU A 156 -25.10 -23.08 -2.63
C LEU A 156 -25.25 -23.76 -1.26
N SER A 157 -24.30 -23.52 -0.35
CA SER A 157 -24.30 -24.04 1.01
C SER A 157 -25.47 -23.47 1.82
N ALA A 158 -25.71 -22.16 1.75
CA ALA A 158 -26.84 -21.51 2.40
C ALA A 158 -28.19 -22.04 1.89
N LYS A 159 -28.31 -22.31 0.59
CA LYS A 159 -29.50 -22.87 -0.03
C LYS A 159 -29.74 -24.33 0.38
N LEU A 160 -28.68 -25.14 0.51
CA LEU A 160 -28.79 -26.52 0.99
C LEU A 160 -29.25 -26.58 2.46
N ILE A 161 -28.70 -25.70 3.31
CA ILE A 161 -29.14 -25.60 4.73
C ILE A 161 -30.60 -25.14 4.83
N GLY A 162 -31.03 -24.16 4.00
CA GLY A 162 -32.41 -23.70 3.95
C GLY A 162 -33.39 -24.79 3.49
N VAL A 163 -33.00 -25.67 2.59
CA VAL A 163 -33.81 -26.79 2.13
C VAL A 163 -33.89 -27.90 3.19
N MET A 164 -32.86 -28.10 4.00
CA MET A 164 -32.86 -29.09 5.09
C MET A 164 -33.61 -28.60 6.36
N GLY A 165 -33.82 -27.26 6.48
CA GLY A 165 -34.53 -26.65 7.61
C GLY A 165 -36.07 -26.61 7.46
N GLU A 166 -36.63 -26.95 6.29
CA GLU A 166 -38.07 -26.95 6.04
C GLU A 166 -38.77 -28.32 6.24
N GLU A 167 -38.06 -29.41 6.59
CA GLU A 167 -38.64 -30.76 6.74
C GLU A 167 -38.76 -31.27 8.16
N GLU A 168 -38.56 -30.50 9.23
CA GLU A 168 -38.84 -30.97 10.61
C GLU A 168 -39.67 -29.98 11.44
N SER A 169 -40.98 -29.99 11.21
CA SER A 169 -41.94 -29.57 12.23
C SER A 169 -43.26 -30.32 12.11
N SER A 170 -43.35 -31.50 12.70
CA SER A 170 -44.60 -32.01 13.23
C SER A 170 -44.32 -33.11 14.23
N GLU A 171 -44.65 -32.85 15.47
CA GLU A 171 -45.38 -33.64 16.47
C GLU A 171 -44.80 -33.50 17.89
N GLU A 172 -45.56 -32.81 18.72
CA GLU A 172 -45.61 -32.94 20.20
C GLU A 172 -46.50 -34.14 20.58
N PRO A 173 -46.71 -34.50 21.86
CA PRO A 173 -45.95 -34.32 23.12
C PRO A 173 -45.87 -35.58 23.99
N ALA A 174 -45.08 -35.61 25.05
CA ALA A 174 -45.49 -36.29 26.31
C ALA A 174 -44.59 -35.92 27.51
N VAL A 175 -45.25 -35.51 28.53
CA VAL A 175 -44.88 -35.21 29.91
C VAL A 175 -44.28 -36.44 30.63
N VAL A 176 -43.30 -36.24 31.56
CA VAL A 176 -43.27 -36.70 32.95
C VAL A 176 -42.00 -36.31 33.72
N ALA A 177 -42.19 -35.44 34.72
CA ALA A 177 -41.67 -35.42 36.11
C ALA A 177 -40.22 -35.74 36.51
N GLN A 178 -39.62 -34.70 37.08
CA GLN A 178 -38.88 -34.61 38.35
C GLN A 178 -37.83 -35.66 38.74
N THR A 179 -36.58 -35.19 38.96
CA THR A 179 -35.93 -35.23 40.30
C THR A 179 -34.73 -34.32 40.35
N GLU A 180 -34.64 -33.53 41.43
CA GLU A 180 -33.55 -32.65 41.81
C GLU A 180 -32.30 -33.45 42.20
N THR A 181 -31.13 -33.04 41.70
CA THR A 181 -29.88 -33.16 42.43
C THR A 181 -29.03 -31.93 42.15
N VAL A 182 -28.80 -31.16 43.20
CA VAL A 182 -27.90 -29.99 43.21
C VAL A 182 -26.48 -30.52 43.28
N GLU A 183 -25.70 -30.37 42.20
CA GLU A 183 -24.26 -30.40 42.23
C GLU A 183 -23.71 -29.05 41.77
N ASN A 184 -22.88 -28.46 42.65
CA ASN A 184 -22.13 -27.23 42.41
C ASN A 184 -21.11 -27.47 41.30
N GLU A 185 -21.42 -27.14 40.07
CA GLU A 185 -20.43 -26.97 39.05
C GLU A 185 -19.90 -25.52 39.08
N VAL A 186 -18.64 -25.43 39.41
CA VAL A 186 -17.83 -24.22 39.26
C VAL A 186 -17.79 -23.89 37.76
N TYR A 187 -18.58 -22.91 37.34
CA TYR A 187 -18.48 -22.35 36.01
C TYR A 187 -17.09 -21.72 35.86
N ALA A 188 -16.16 -22.44 35.26
CA ALA A 188 -15.02 -21.83 34.64
C ALA A 188 -15.57 -20.91 33.55
N ALA A 189 -15.44 -19.60 33.74
CA ALA A 189 -15.78 -18.62 32.71
C ALA A 189 -14.91 -18.95 31.50
N GLU A 190 -15.53 -19.43 30.44
CA GLU A 190 -14.86 -19.48 29.14
C GLU A 190 -14.41 -18.08 28.80
N PRO A 191 -13.18 -17.90 28.26
CA PRO A 191 -12.73 -16.58 27.85
C PRO A 191 -13.72 -16.09 26.79
N ILE A 192 -14.33 -14.93 27.06
CA ILE A 192 -15.11 -14.21 26.06
C ILE A 192 -14.14 -13.96 24.91
N GLN A 193 -14.19 -14.78 23.86
CA GLN A 193 -13.59 -14.43 22.59
C GLN A 193 -14.31 -13.18 22.13
N GLU A 194 -13.63 -12.06 22.09
CA GLU A 194 -14.09 -10.90 21.33
C GLU A 194 -14.20 -11.38 19.88
N ILE A 195 -15.42 -11.73 19.49
CA ILE A 195 -15.73 -12.11 18.10
C ILE A 195 -15.64 -10.78 17.34
N GLY A 196 -14.50 -10.54 16.70
CA GLY A 196 -14.36 -9.44 15.74
C GLY A 196 -15.41 -9.57 14.63
N PRO A 197 -15.59 -8.54 13.79
CA PRO A 197 -16.53 -8.60 12.69
C PRO A 197 -16.22 -9.81 11.78
N GLU A 198 -17.27 -10.53 11.38
CA GLU A 198 -17.14 -11.70 10.51
C GLU A 198 -16.73 -11.29 9.10
N ILE A 199 -15.79 -12.03 8.51
CA ILE A 199 -15.36 -11.80 7.13
C ILE A 199 -16.49 -12.23 6.19
N LEU A 200 -16.81 -11.36 5.22
CA LEU A 200 -17.81 -11.67 4.20
C LEU A 200 -17.39 -12.93 3.42
N PRO A 201 -18.33 -13.85 3.15
CA PRO A 201 -18.05 -15.14 2.52
C PRO A 201 -17.25 -15.03 1.22
N GLU A 202 -17.57 -14.05 0.38
CA GLU A 202 -16.87 -13.80 -0.88
C GLU A 202 -15.38 -13.46 -0.73
N TYR A 203 -14.91 -13.07 0.48
CA TYR A 203 -13.51 -12.74 0.75
C TYR A 203 -12.77 -13.81 1.53
N GLN A 204 -13.46 -14.83 2.07
CA GLN A 204 -12.87 -15.86 2.92
C GLN A 204 -11.66 -16.54 2.25
N ALA A 205 -11.86 -17.08 1.05
CA ALA A 205 -10.81 -17.78 0.30
C ALA A 205 -9.63 -16.88 -0.08
N LEU A 206 -9.86 -15.60 -0.34
CA LEU A 206 -8.80 -14.63 -0.62
C LEU A 206 -8.03 -14.26 0.66
N TYR A 207 -8.73 -14.10 1.78
CA TYR A 207 -8.14 -13.81 3.08
C TYR A 207 -7.27 -14.97 3.58
N GLU A 208 -7.67 -16.23 3.35
CA GLU A 208 -6.86 -17.41 3.66
C GLU A 208 -5.55 -17.46 2.85
N LYS A 209 -5.55 -16.93 1.63
CA LYS A 209 -4.34 -16.84 0.79
C LYS A 209 -3.43 -15.70 1.17
N ASN A 210 -4.02 -14.54 1.43
CA ASN A 210 -3.30 -13.35 1.88
C ASN A 210 -4.19 -12.53 2.83
N SER A 211 -3.87 -12.59 4.12
CA SER A 211 -4.59 -11.89 5.18
C SER A 211 -4.48 -10.36 5.11
N ASP A 212 -3.60 -9.83 4.26
CA ASP A 212 -3.46 -8.40 4.01
C ASP A 212 -4.57 -7.86 3.07
N ILE A 213 -5.50 -8.71 2.57
CA ILE A 213 -6.62 -8.20 1.80
C ILE A 213 -7.55 -7.35 2.68
N ALA A 214 -7.79 -6.10 2.26
CA ALA A 214 -8.70 -5.17 2.92
C ALA A 214 -10.10 -5.17 2.31
N GLY A 215 -10.22 -5.51 1.02
CA GLY A 215 -11.49 -5.51 0.32
C GLY A 215 -11.32 -5.47 -1.20
N TRP A 216 -12.37 -4.98 -1.87
CA TRP A 216 -12.44 -4.90 -3.34
C TRP A 216 -13.03 -3.57 -3.79
N LEU A 217 -12.31 -2.88 -4.67
CA LEU A 217 -12.72 -1.62 -5.27
C LEU A 217 -13.15 -1.83 -6.73
N LYS A 218 -14.34 -1.33 -7.05
CA LYS A 218 -14.86 -1.33 -8.42
C LYS A 218 -15.48 0.01 -8.78
N ILE A 219 -15.19 0.50 -9.98
CA ILE A 219 -15.88 1.64 -10.58
C ILE A 219 -16.49 1.16 -11.90
N GLU A 220 -17.82 1.18 -11.96
CA GLU A 220 -18.55 0.67 -13.12
C GLU A 220 -18.27 1.48 -14.39
N GLY A 221 -18.09 0.78 -15.50
CA GLY A 221 -17.75 1.37 -16.79
C GLY A 221 -16.28 1.78 -16.94
N THR A 222 -15.42 1.40 -15.99
CA THR A 222 -13.96 1.63 -16.02
C THR A 222 -13.19 0.32 -15.87
N ASN A 223 -11.86 0.35 -16.05
CA ASN A 223 -11.00 -0.80 -15.78
C ASN A 223 -10.65 -0.95 -14.29
N ILE A 224 -11.16 -0.08 -13.41
CA ILE A 224 -10.89 -0.16 -11.97
C ILE A 224 -11.82 -1.21 -11.35
N ASP A 225 -11.28 -2.43 -11.21
CA ASP A 225 -11.95 -3.59 -10.63
C ASP A 225 -10.88 -4.48 -9.99
N TYR A 226 -10.40 -4.09 -8.77
CA TYR A 226 -9.18 -4.62 -8.14
C TYR A 226 -9.34 -4.94 -6.67
N PRO A 227 -8.60 -5.96 -6.17
CA PRO A 227 -8.41 -6.14 -4.74
C PRO A 227 -7.69 -4.92 -4.15
N VAL A 228 -8.02 -4.60 -2.91
CA VAL A 228 -7.35 -3.57 -2.10
C VAL A 228 -6.65 -4.25 -0.96
N MET A 229 -5.36 -3.98 -0.78
CA MET A 229 -4.51 -4.58 0.23
C MET A 229 -4.30 -3.61 1.41
N GLN A 230 -3.99 -4.13 2.58
CA GLN A 230 -3.52 -3.33 3.71
C GLN A 230 -2.45 -4.12 4.47
N PRO A 231 -1.16 -3.76 4.35
CA PRO A 231 -0.10 -4.54 4.95
C PRO A 231 -0.18 -4.47 6.48
N VAL A 232 -0.13 -5.62 7.13
CA VAL A 232 -0.19 -5.76 8.61
C VAL A 232 1.22 -5.82 9.20
N ALA A 233 2.14 -6.52 8.54
CA ALA A 233 3.49 -6.79 9.06
C ALA A 233 4.62 -6.09 8.28
N GLN A 234 4.33 -5.52 7.12
CA GLN A 234 5.29 -4.87 6.23
C GLN A 234 5.21 -3.34 6.37
N SER A 235 6.04 -2.62 5.58
CA SER A 235 5.93 -1.16 5.49
C SER A 235 4.57 -0.73 4.92
N SER A 236 4.08 0.45 5.32
CA SER A 236 2.77 0.98 4.91
C SER A 236 2.61 1.15 3.40
N ASP A 237 3.70 1.16 2.65
CA ASP A 237 3.79 1.30 1.20
C ASP A 237 4.21 0.01 0.49
N PHE A 238 4.25 -1.13 1.20
CA PHE A 238 4.67 -2.42 0.65
C PHE A 238 4.00 -2.74 -0.69
N TYR A 239 2.69 -2.61 -0.75
CA TYR A 239 1.89 -2.90 -1.95
C TYR A 239 2.04 -1.88 -3.07
N LEU A 240 2.80 -0.81 -2.87
CA LEU A 240 3.15 0.09 -3.97
C LEU A 240 3.97 -0.63 -5.06
N ASN A 241 4.78 -1.64 -4.68
CA ASN A 241 5.67 -2.37 -5.58
C ASN A 241 5.50 -3.90 -5.46
N HIS A 242 4.37 -4.37 -4.90
CA HIS A 242 4.10 -5.81 -4.76
C HIS A 242 2.68 -6.15 -5.21
N ASP A 243 2.53 -7.34 -5.79
CA ASP A 243 1.24 -7.89 -6.21
C ASP A 243 0.46 -8.50 -5.02
N PHE A 244 -0.72 -9.07 -5.31
CA PHE A 244 -1.56 -9.75 -4.32
C PHE A 244 -0.83 -10.91 -3.63
N ASP A 245 0.03 -11.63 -4.32
CA ASP A 245 0.81 -12.75 -3.76
C ASP A 245 2.05 -12.27 -2.98
N GLY A 246 2.27 -10.96 -2.85
CA GLY A 246 3.43 -10.36 -2.18
C GLY A 246 4.73 -10.43 -2.99
N LYS A 247 4.66 -10.63 -4.31
CA LYS A 247 5.81 -10.63 -5.21
C LYS A 247 6.06 -9.24 -5.76
N GLU A 248 7.32 -8.91 -6.05
CA GLU A 248 7.67 -7.64 -6.71
C GLU A 248 6.94 -7.47 -8.04
N ASP A 249 6.19 -6.38 -8.18
CA ASP A 249 5.47 -5.98 -9.38
C ASP A 249 5.53 -4.46 -9.54
N ILE A 250 5.96 -3.98 -10.70
CA ILE A 250 6.06 -2.56 -11.01
C ILE A 250 4.68 -1.85 -11.00
N ASN A 251 3.61 -2.58 -11.27
CA ASN A 251 2.25 -2.06 -11.20
C ASN A 251 1.76 -1.95 -9.75
N GLY A 252 2.34 -2.72 -8.84
CA GLY A 252 1.91 -2.84 -7.46
C GLY A 252 0.47 -3.34 -7.33
N SER A 253 -0.16 -3.02 -6.22
CA SER A 253 -1.59 -3.24 -5.96
C SER A 253 -2.22 -1.96 -5.42
N LEU A 254 -3.56 -1.88 -5.44
CA LEU A 254 -4.24 -0.85 -4.67
C LEU A 254 -4.10 -1.17 -3.18
N PHE A 255 -3.87 -0.16 -2.36
CA PHE A 255 -3.73 -0.39 -0.92
C PHE A 255 -4.38 0.71 -0.08
N LEU A 256 -4.94 0.29 1.05
CA LEU A 256 -5.59 1.14 2.03
C LEU A 256 -4.54 1.77 2.95
N ASP A 257 -4.76 3.00 3.37
CA ASP A 257 -3.91 3.69 4.34
C ASP A 257 -3.82 2.88 5.64
N SER A 258 -2.60 2.69 6.14
CA SER A 258 -2.34 1.86 7.33
C SER A 258 -3.00 2.38 8.62
N ARG A 259 -3.43 3.64 8.63
CA ARG A 259 -4.15 4.27 9.77
C ARG A 259 -5.66 3.97 9.74
N ASN A 260 -6.20 3.47 8.62
CA ASN A 260 -7.58 3.02 8.57
C ASN A 260 -7.73 1.69 9.33
N VAL A 261 -8.77 1.57 10.14
CA VAL A 261 -9.10 0.36 10.89
C VAL A 261 -10.37 -0.24 10.31
N LEU A 262 -10.26 -1.42 9.65
CA LEU A 262 -11.40 -2.02 8.93
C LEU A 262 -12.54 -2.45 9.84
N SER A 263 -12.24 -2.80 11.09
CA SER A 263 -13.23 -3.22 12.11
C SER A 263 -13.95 -2.05 12.78
N GLU A 264 -13.55 -0.81 12.49
CA GLU A 264 -14.09 0.41 13.11
C GLU A 264 -14.63 1.38 12.05
N PRO A 265 -15.62 2.23 12.38
CA PRO A 265 -16.17 3.20 11.43
C PRO A 265 -15.22 4.39 11.23
N ASN A 266 -14.34 4.33 10.24
CA ASN A 266 -13.51 5.48 9.83
C ASN A 266 -14.39 6.61 9.26
N ASP A 267 -13.97 7.88 9.43
CA ASP A 267 -14.62 9.01 8.75
C ASP A 267 -14.17 9.13 7.29
N ASN A 268 -12.92 8.72 6.98
CA ASN A 268 -12.40 8.69 5.63
C ASN A 268 -11.45 7.50 5.44
N MET A 269 -11.76 6.63 4.53
CA MET A 269 -10.84 5.58 4.05
C MET A 269 -10.06 6.12 2.86
N ILE A 270 -8.74 5.88 2.82
CA ILE A 270 -7.88 6.36 1.73
C ILE A 270 -7.24 5.17 1.02
N ILE A 271 -7.53 5.04 -0.26
CA ILE A 271 -6.92 4.01 -1.12
C ILE A 271 -5.92 4.67 -2.05
N TYR A 272 -4.72 4.12 -2.09
CA TYR A 272 -3.63 4.54 -2.96
C TYR A 272 -3.42 3.56 -4.11
N GLY A 273 -2.95 4.05 -5.24
CA GLY A 273 -2.59 3.23 -6.38
C GLY A 273 -1.75 4.01 -7.40
N HIS A 274 -0.97 3.29 -8.19
CA HIS A 274 -0.15 3.88 -9.24
C HIS A 274 -0.97 4.49 -10.38
N ASN A 275 -0.51 5.62 -10.92
CA ASN A 275 -0.98 6.21 -12.17
C ASN A 275 -0.26 5.55 -13.35
N MET A 276 -0.66 4.34 -13.72
CA MET A 276 -0.03 3.62 -14.82
C MET A 276 -0.38 4.22 -16.18
N LYS A 277 0.60 4.31 -17.07
CA LYS A 277 0.39 4.78 -18.45
C LYS A 277 -0.51 3.85 -19.24
N SER A 278 -0.50 2.56 -18.95
CA SER A 278 -1.38 1.53 -19.50
C SER A 278 -2.85 1.71 -19.14
N GLY A 279 -3.16 2.55 -18.15
CA GLY A 279 -4.50 2.71 -17.57
C GLY A 279 -4.79 1.76 -16.42
N MET A 280 -3.90 0.81 -16.13
CA MET A 280 -4.05 -0.11 -14.98
C MET A 280 -3.95 0.63 -13.65
N MET A 281 -4.35 -0.04 -12.58
CA MET A 281 -4.44 0.52 -11.22
C MET A 281 -5.27 1.81 -11.22
N PHE A 282 -4.71 2.93 -10.78
CA PHE A 282 -5.35 4.26 -10.83
C PHE A 282 -4.96 5.09 -12.05
N GLY A 283 -4.37 4.47 -13.09
CA GLY A 283 -4.02 5.16 -14.33
C GLY A 283 -5.23 5.75 -15.07
N GLU A 284 -6.42 5.20 -14.86
CA GLU A 284 -7.67 5.69 -15.48
C GLU A 284 -8.28 6.86 -14.70
N LEU A 285 -7.93 7.11 -13.44
CA LEU A 285 -8.44 8.25 -12.67
C LEU A 285 -8.18 9.60 -13.34
N LYS A 286 -7.15 9.71 -14.18
CA LYS A 286 -6.90 10.93 -14.98
C LYS A 286 -8.08 11.34 -15.88
N GLN A 287 -8.95 10.40 -16.28
CA GLN A 287 -10.10 10.69 -17.10
C GLN A 287 -11.16 11.51 -16.36
N TYR A 288 -11.16 11.46 -15.01
CA TYR A 288 -12.03 12.29 -14.17
C TYR A 288 -11.71 13.79 -14.23
N LEU A 289 -10.61 14.19 -14.85
CA LEU A 289 -10.35 15.59 -15.19
C LEU A 289 -11.33 16.14 -16.22
N GLU A 290 -11.96 15.25 -16.99
CA GLU A 290 -13.01 15.60 -17.96
C GLU A 290 -14.38 15.57 -17.27
N PRO A 291 -15.13 16.71 -17.23
CA PRO A 291 -16.40 16.80 -16.51
C PRO A 291 -17.46 15.81 -17.00
N GLN A 292 -17.45 15.43 -18.28
CA GLN A 292 -18.39 14.44 -18.81
C GLN A 292 -18.10 13.05 -18.25
N TYR A 293 -16.83 12.63 -18.23
CA TYR A 293 -16.43 11.33 -17.71
C TYR A 293 -16.81 11.20 -16.24
N TRP A 294 -16.57 12.23 -15.43
CA TRP A 294 -16.97 12.25 -14.04
C TRP A 294 -18.48 12.08 -13.84
N ARG A 295 -19.33 12.74 -14.65
CA ARG A 295 -20.79 12.60 -14.55
C ARG A 295 -21.28 11.19 -14.88
N GLU A 296 -20.62 10.50 -15.80
CA GLU A 296 -20.96 9.15 -16.25
C GLU A 296 -20.47 8.06 -15.26
N HIS A 297 -19.42 8.33 -14.47
CA HIS A 297 -18.74 7.34 -13.62
C HIS A 297 -18.69 7.78 -12.12
N LYS A 298 -19.78 8.35 -11.61
CA LYS A 298 -19.83 8.82 -10.21
C LYS A 298 -19.85 7.70 -9.17
N LYS A 299 -20.36 6.51 -9.51
CA LYS A 299 -20.58 5.41 -8.58
C LYS A 299 -19.33 4.58 -8.37
N VAL A 300 -18.98 4.37 -7.11
CA VAL A 300 -17.86 3.56 -6.68
C VAL A 300 -18.37 2.53 -5.69
N THR A 301 -18.06 1.27 -5.93
CA THR A 301 -18.29 0.19 -4.97
C THR A 301 -16.96 -0.10 -4.28
N PHE A 302 -16.92 0.02 -2.96
CA PHE A 302 -15.82 -0.47 -2.16
C PHE A 302 -16.38 -1.35 -1.05
N ASN A 303 -16.23 -2.66 -1.23
CA ASN A 303 -16.55 -3.64 -0.22
C ASN A 303 -15.27 -3.90 0.59
N THR A 304 -15.33 -3.66 1.89
CA THR A 304 -14.29 -4.17 2.78
C THR A 304 -14.48 -5.67 2.97
N ILE A 305 -13.53 -6.36 3.58
CA ILE A 305 -13.73 -7.79 3.92
C ILE A 305 -14.87 -7.99 4.93
N TYR A 306 -15.41 -6.94 5.56
CA TYR A 306 -16.47 -7.01 6.58
C TYR A 306 -17.80 -6.42 6.14
N GLU A 307 -17.82 -5.44 5.24
CA GLU A 307 -19.06 -4.78 4.84
C GLU A 307 -19.08 -4.35 3.37
N LYS A 308 -20.26 -4.30 2.78
CA LYS A 308 -20.48 -3.77 1.42
C LYS A 308 -20.73 -2.28 1.48
N GLY A 309 -20.06 -1.52 0.59
CA GLY A 309 -20.14 -0.07 0.55
C GLY A 309 -20.33 0.47 -0.87
N GLU A 310 -21.36 1.29 -1.03
CA GLU A 310 -21.60 2.09 -2.23
C GLU A 310 -21.26 3.55 -1.93
N TYR A 311 -20.58 4.20 -2.85
CA TYR A 311 -20.12 5.59 -2.71
C TYR A 311 -20.43 6.38 -3.97
N GLU A 312 -20.62 7.69 -3.82
CA GLU A 312 -20.74 8.63 -4.94
C GLU A 312 -19.59 9.64 -4.90
N ILE A 313 -18.87 9.81 -6.02
CA ILE A 313 -17.78 10.78 -6.14
C ILE A 313 -18.36 12.18 -6.12
N VAL A 314 -18.00 12.97 -5.11
CA VAL A 314 -18.48 14.33 -4.87
C VAL A 314 -17.42 15.39 -5.15
N ALA A 315 -16.15 15.02 -5.30
CA ALA A 315 -15.08 15.94 -5.64
C ALA A 315 -13.96 15.26 -6.42
N VAL A 316 -13.40 15.99 -7.39
CA VAL A 316 -12.17 15.65 -8.12
C VAL A 316 -11.16 16.75 -7.81
N CYS A 317 -10.05 16.38 -7.20
CA CYS A 317 -9.13 17.36 -6.61
C CYS A 317 -7.71 17.19 -7.17
N LEU A 318 -7.07 18.34 -7.42
CA LEU A 318 -5.64 18.41 -7.72
C LEU A 318 -4.89 19.03 -6.54
N SER A 319 -3.81 18.38 -6.12
CA SER A 319 -2.95 18.86 -5.03
C SER A 319 -1.48 18.58 -5.35
N LYS A 320 -0.60 19.09 -4.50
CA LYS A 320 0.82 18.70 -4.45
C LYS A 320 1.10 18.02 -3.12
N VAL A 321 2.12 17.15 -3.08
CA VAL A 321 2.66 16.67 -1.81
C VAL A 321 3.26 17.89 -1.09
N ALA A 322 2.82 18.12 0.13
CA ALA A 322 3.33 19.23 0.93
C ALA A 322 4.80 18.99 1.29
N GLU A 323 5.68 19.85 0.82
CA GLU A 323 7.12 19.86 1.16
C GLU A 323 7.32 20.43 2.59
N GLY A 324 6.79 19.75 3.63
CA GLY A 324 7.15 20.05 5.01
C GLY A 324 6.79 21.44 5.56
N ASN A 325 6.10 22.29 4.79
CA ASN A 325 5.70 23.61 5.23
C ASN A 325 4.60 23.54 6.29
N ALA A 326 4.88 24.05 7.47
CA ALA A 326 3.90 24.10 8.56
C ALA A 326 2.67 24.93 8.13
N GLY A 327 1.51 24.26 8.04
CA GLY A 327 0.24 24.91 7.71
C GLY A 327 -0.34 24.57 6.32
N GLU A 328 0.37 23.82 5.49
CA GLU A 328 -0.14 23.33 4.22
C GLU A 328 -1.18 22.23 4.42
N PHE A 329 -2.26 22.23 3.64
CA PHE A 329 -3.31 21.25 3.76
C PHE A 329 -2.90 19.91 3.14
N LYS A 330 -2.81 18.88 3.98
CA LYS A 330 -2.54 17.50 3.61
C LYS A 330 -3.85 16.71 3.67
N TYR A 331 -4.48 16.43 2.51
CA TYR A 331 -5.75 15.69 2.46
C TYR A 331 -5.60 14.29 3.06
N TYR A 332 -4.43 13.68 2.93
CA TYR A 332 -4.11 12.36 3.44
C TYR A 332 -3.94 12.28 4.97
N ASP A 333 -3.89 13.41 5.68
CA ASP A 333 -3.88 13.42 7.16
C ASP A 333 -5.30 13.29 7.75
N PHE A 334 -6.34 13.34 6.91
CA PHE A 334 -7.71 13.26 7.35
C PHE A 334 -8.22 11.82 7.26
N ILE A 335 -8.09 11.08 8.36
CA ILE A 335 -8.68 9.73 8.57
C ILE A 335 -9.95 9.85 9.40
N ASP A 336 -9.86 10.53 10.56
CA ASP A 336 -10.97 10.77 11.46
C ASP A 336 -11.07 12.25 11.82
N ALA A 337 -12.28 12.76 11.82
CA ALA A 337 -12.52 14.17 12.08
C ALA A 337 -12.33 14.55 13.57
N GLY A 338 -12.58 13.60 14.49
CA GLY A 338 -12.62 13.86 15.92
C GLY A 338 -13.70 14.84 16.36
N ASN A 339 -14.05 15.82 15.51
CA ASN A 339 -15.11 16.80 15.78
C ASN A 339 -15.58 17.53 14.51
N LYS A 340 -16.76 18.16 14.61
CA LYS A 340 -17.41 18.92 13.52
C LYS A 340 -16.55 20.05 12.94
N LYS A 341 -15.71 20.70 13.74
CA LYS A 341 -14.83 21.81 13.27
C LYS A 341 -13.73 21.28 12.36
N ALA A 342 -13.13 20.16 12.69
CA ALA A 342 -12.09 19.52 11.86
C ALA A 342 -12.68 19.04 10.54
N PHE A 343 -13.87 18.39 10.56
CA PHE A 343 -14.57 17.98 9.34
C PHE A 343 -14.88 19.18 8.42
N ARG A 344 -15.45 20.25 8.97
CA ARG A 344 -15.73 21.47 8.20
C ARG A 344 -14.46 22.08 7.59
N ARG A 345 -13.34 22.03 8.30
CA ARG A 345 -12.06 22.51 7.77
C ARG A 345 -11.59 21.64 6.61
N PHE A 346 -11.72 20.33 6.71
CA PHE A 346 -11.42 19.40 5.62
C PHE A 346 -12.29 19.74 4.39
N VAL A 347 -13.61 19.77 4.53
CA VAL A 347 -14.55 20.09 3.43
C VAL A 347 -14.24 21.44 2.80
N LYS A 348 -13.91 22.47 3.60
CA LYS A 348 -13.53 23.80 3.08
C LYS A 348 -12.28 23.73 2.18
N ASN A 349 -11.32 22.88 2.52
CA ASN A 349 -10.11 22.71 1.70
C ASN A 349 -10.39 21.86 0.46
N ILE A 350 -11.20 20.80 0.57
CA ILE A 350 -11.65 20.02 -0.59
C ILE A 350 -12.38 20.92 -1.61
N LYS A 351 -13.30 21.79 -1.15
CA LYS A 351 -13.97 22.76 -2.03
C LYS A 351 -13.01 23.70 -2.78
N LYS A 352 -11.84 24.01 -2.20
CA LYS A 352 -10.82 24.85 -2.88
C LYS A 352 -9.99 24.08 -3.91
N LEU A 353 -9.79 22.78 -3.69
CA LEU A 353 -8.98 21.90 -4.55
C LEU A 353 -9.82 21.21 -5.63
N ASN A 354 -11.15 21.21 -5.45
CA ASN A 354 -12.08 20.64 -6.42
C ASN A 354 -12.06 21.42 -7.73
N ILE A 355 -11.94 20.70 -8.82
CA ILE A 355 -11.92 21.26 -10.19
C ILE A 355 -13.25 21.13 -10.91
N MET A 356 -14.25 20.49 -10.28
CA MET A 356 -15.61 20.36 -10.82
C MET A 356 -16.49 21.53 -10.36
N ASP A 357 -17.39 21.96 -11.24
CA ASP A 357 -18.28 23.12 -10.99
C ASP A 357 -19.52 22.76 -10.13
N GLU A 358 -19.68 21.49 -9.72
CA GLU A 358 -20.81 21.07 -8.90
C GLU A 358 -20.56 21.38 -7.40
N GLU A 359 -21.64 21.72 -6.70
CA GLU A 359 -21.58 22.00 -5.26
C GLU A 359 -21.34 20.71 -4.49
N ILE A 360 -20.34 20.73 -3.58
CA ILE A 360 -20.03 19.60 -2.72
C ILE A 360 -20.94 19.65 -1.50
N ASP A 361 -21.83 18.65 -1.38
CA ASP A 361 -22.70 18.45 -0.22
C ASP A 361 -22.11 17.38 0.72
N LEU A 362 -21.32 17.84 1.67
CA LEU A 362 -20.72 17.01 2.74
C LEU A 362 -21.03 17.58 4.11
N SER A 363 -21.59 16.74 4.96
CA SER A 363 -21.98 17.03 6.33
C SER A 363 -21.19 16.22 7.34
N TYR A 364 -21.02 16.74 8.56
CA TYR A 364 -20.36 16.01 9.64
C TYR A 364 -21.14 14.75 9.98
N GLY A 365 -20.45 13.62 9.96
CA GLY A 365 -21.02 12.28 10.10
C GLY A 365 -21.03 11.48 8.79
N ASP A 366 -20.91 12.15 7.63
CA ASP A 366 -20.74 11.46 6.35
C ASP A 366 -19.45 10.63 6.37
N LYS A 367 -19.53 9.42 5.83
CA LYS A 367 -18.38 8.53 5.66
C LYS A 367 -17.83 8.69 4.25
N LEU A 368 -16.52 8.83 4.15
CA LEU A 368 -15.82 9.18 2.93
C LEU A 368 -14.89 8.05 2.47
N LEU A 369 -14.68 8.01 1.16
CA LEU A 369 -13.66 7.20 0.50
C LEU A 369 -12.83 8.13 -0.39
N THR A 370 -11.53 8.16 -0.18
CA THR A 370 -10.59 8.93 -1.00
C THR A 370 -9.74 8.00 -1.85
N LEU A 371 -9.78 8.18 -3.17
CA LEU A 371 -8.94 7.44 -4.12
C LEU A 371 -7.80 8.36 -4.55
N SER A 372 -6.55 7.99 -4.30
CA SER A 372 -5.38 8.85 -4.46
C SER A 372 -4.32 8.25 -5.38
N THR A 373 -3.85 9.04 -6.35
CA THR A 373 -2.76 8.65 -7.26
C THR A 373 -1.83 9.81 -7.57
N CYS A 374 -0.64 9.51 -8.12
CA CYS A 374 0.27 10.50 -8.64
C CYS A 374 -0.33 11.22 -9.85
N ASN A 375 0.01 12.50 -9.99
CA ASN A 375 -0.40 13.30 -11.15
C ASN A 375 0.85 13.76 -11.88
N SER A 376 0.86 13.60 -13.19
CA SER A 376 2.01 13.96 -14.04
C SER A 376 2.04 15.42 -14.51
N TYR A 377 1.04 16.23 -14.15
CA TYR A 377 0.95 17.63 -14.57
C TYR A 377 1.86 18.58 -13.77
N THR A 378 2.24 18.17 -12.56
CA THR A 378 3.16 18.93 -11.70
C THR A 378 4.10 17.96 -11.00
N GLU A 379 5.33 18.40 -10.73
CA GLU A 379 6.26 17.69 -9.85
C GLU A 379 5.59 17.47 -8.50
N ASP A 380 5.62 16.25 -7.98
CA ASP A 380 4.93 15.81 -6.76
C ASP A 380 3.41 16.03 -6.74
N GLY A 381 2.81 16.16 -7.92
CA GLY A 381 1.37 16.32 -8.06
C GLY A 381 0.59 15.10 -7.60
N ARG A 382 -0.60 15.34 -7.03
CA ARG A 382 -1.58 14.31 -6.68
C ARG A 382 -2.92 14.62 -7.33
N LEU A 383 -3.53 13.59 -7.91
CA LEU A 383 -4.93 13.57 -8.27
C LEU A 383 -5.64 12.69 -7.25
N PHE A 384 -6.68 13.20 -6.64
CA PHE A 384 -7.49 12.39 -5.74
C PHE A 384 -8.98 12.70 -5.92
N LEU A 385 -9.77 11.64 -5.75
CA LEU A 385 -11.23 11.72 -5.77
C LEU A 385 -11.73 11.56 -4.35
N VAL A 386 -12.74 12.33 -3.97
CA VAL A 386 -13.46 12.14 -2.70
C VAL A 386 -14.85 11.65 -3.03
N ALA A 387 -15.23 10.51 -2.46
CA ALA A 387 -16.55 9.93 -2.59
C ALA A 387 -17.22 9.86 -1.21
N LYS A 388 -18.54 10.06 -1.20
CA LYS A 388 -19.40 9.99 -0.02
C LYS A 388 -20.13 8.66 -0.02
N LYS A 389 -20.17 7.96 1.14
CA LYS A 389 -20.92 6.71 1.29
C LYS A 389 -22.42 7.01 1.10
N CYS A 390 -23.07 6.23 0.26
CA CYS A 390 -24.51 6.29 0.06
C CYS A 390 -25.22 5.70 1.28
N GLU A 391 -26.20 6.40 1.82
CA GLU A 391 -27.11 5.82 2.82
C GLU A 391 -28.02 4.81 2.13
N LYS A 392 -28.25 3.66 2.79
CA LYS A 392 -29.16 2.61 2.29
C LYS A 392 -30.59 2.99 2.52
#